data_2a943131a4f614b494e080a349a2573f
#
_entry.id   2a943131a4f614b494e080a349a2573f
#
_cell.length_a   1.000
_cell.length_b   1.000
_cell.length_c   1.000
_cell.angle_alpha   90.00
_cell.angle_beta   90.00
_cell.angle_gamma   90.00
#
_symmetry.space_group_name_H-M   'P 1'
#
loop_
_entity.id
_entity.type
_entity.pdbx_description
1 polymer ?
#
loop_
_entity_poly.entity_id
_entity_poly.type
_entity_poly.pdbx_seq_one_letter_code
_entity_poly.pdbx_strand_id
1 'polypeptide(L)'
;MALAAVGMSDYAKHAPHLLSGGQKQRVAIAGLMALEPACIVLDEPTAMLDPQGRKEIVSTVKSLNKDKGITIVYITHYMTEALAADRVVVMEKGHIRFMGTPKEVFSRVDELEKIGLEAPLAAKVASELRKSGIKLAKDIITDEELAQALCQ
;
A
#
# COMPACT_ATOMS: atom_id res chain seq x y z
N MET A 1 -11.59 -20.40 -11.08
CA MET A 1 -11.70 -19.73 -9.76
C MET A 1 -10.65 -18.63 -9.56
N ALA A 2 -9.36 -18.83 -9.87
CA ALA A 2 -8.32 -17.81 -9.62
C ALA A 2 -8.53 -16.46 -10.35
N LEU A 3 -8.86 -16.49 -11.64
CA LEU A 3 -9.16 -15.26 -12.40
C LEU A 3 -10.36 -14.49 -11.84
N ALA A 4 -11.36 -15.18 -11.33
CA ALA A 4 -12.53 -14.53 -10.71
C ALA A 4 -12.15 -13.78 -9.42
N ALA A 5 -11.22 -14.32 -8.62
CA ALA A 5 -10.76 -13.70 -7.39
C ALA A 5 -10.05 -12.34 -7.61
N VAL A 6 -9.55 -12.11 -8.82
CA VAL A 6 -8.85 -10.85 -9.19
C VAL A 6 -9.66 -10.04 -10.23
N GLY A 7 -10.93 -10.36 -10.45
CA GLY A 7 -11.82 -9.64 -11.38
C GLY A 7 -11.43 -9.78 -12.85
N MET A 8 -10.81 -10.91 -13.26
CA MET A 8 -10.29 -11.11 -14.60
C MET A 8 -11.01 -12.26 -15.37
N SER A 9 -12.20 -12.66 -14.95
CA SER A 9 -12.97 -13.76 -15.58
C SER A 9 -13.19 -13.54 -17.07
N ASP A 10 -13.58 -12.34 -17.49
CA ASP A 10 -13.91 -11.99 -18.86
C ASP A 10 -12.70 -12.03 -19.81
N TYR A 11 -11.50 -11.97 -19.20
CA TYR A 11 -10.23 -11.97 -19.94
C TYR A 11 -9.60 -13.37 -20.07
N ALA A 12 -10.28 -14.44 -19.64
CA ALA A 12 -9.74 -15.80 -19.62
C ALA A 12 -9.25 -16.32 -20.99
N LYS A 13 -9.83 -15.80 -22.08
CA LYS A 13 -9.50 -16.17 -23.46
C LYS A 13 -8.69 -15.10 -24.20
N HIS A 14 -8.34 -14.00 -23.54
CA HIS A 14 -7.55 -12.93 -24.15
C HIS A 14 -6.07 -13.30 -24.19
N ALA A 15 -5.42 -12.97 -25.30
CA ALA A 15 -3.97 -13.12 -25.39
C ALA A 15 -3.26 -12.14 -24.47
N PRO A 16 -2.21 -12.54 -23.72
CA PRO A 16 -1.55 -11.69 -22.72
C PRO A 16 -1.04 -10.34 -23.25
N HIS A 17 -0.66 -10.26 -24.52
CA HIS A 17 -0.17 -9.02 -25.14
C HIS A 17 -1.26 -7.96 -25.33
N LEU A 18 -2.54 -8.35 -25.32
CA LEU A 18 -3.70 -7.44 -25.43
C LEU A 18 -4.12 -6.85 -24.08
N LEU A 19 -3.55 -7.31 -22.97
CA LEU A 19 -3.88 -6.86 -21.63
C LEU A 19 -3.10 -5.59 -21.27
N SER A 20 -3.75 -4.68 -20.52
CA SER A 20 -3.07 -3.54 -19.90
C SER A 20 -2.05 -3.99 -18.84
N GLY A 21 -1.16 -3.09 -18.39
CA GLY A 21 -0.19 -3.39 -17.33
C GLY A 21 -0.86 -3.91 -16.05
N GLY A 22 -1.90 -3.22 -15.58
CA GLY A 22 -2.65 -3.64 -14.39
C GLY A 22 -3.40 -4.97 -14.57
N GLN A 23 -3.94 -5.21 -15.77
CA GLN A 23 -4.55 -6.50 -16.08
C GLN A 23 -3.54 -7.65 -16.09
N LYS A 24 -2.34 -7.43 -16.68
CA LYS A 24 -1.24 -8.41 -16.63
C LYS A 24 -0.83 -8.73 -15.20
N GLN A 25 -0.75 -7.70 -14.36
CA GLN A 25 -0.39 -7.88 -12.95
C GLN A 25 -1.46 -8.68 -12.19
N ARG A 26 -2.74 -8.39 -12.41
CA ARG A 26 -3.83 -9.19 -11.81
C ARG A 26 -3.83 -10.64 -12.29
N VAL A 27 -3.53 -10.89 -13.55
CA VAL A 27 -3.38 -12.27 -14.07
C VAL A 27 -2.20 -12.98 -13.42
N ALA A 28 -1.06 -12.28 -13.20
CA ALA A 28 0.07 -12.85 -12.48
C ALA A 28 -0.31 -13.22 -11.03
N ILE A 29 -1.02 -12.34 -10.32
CA ILE A 29 -1.56 -12.63 -8.98
C ILE A 29 -2.53 -13.82 -9.02
N ALA A 30 -3.39 -13.92 -10.03
CA ALA A 30 -4.27 -15.09 -10.20
C ALA A 30 -3.47 -16.38 -10.38
N GLY A 31 -2.34 -16.34 -11.09
CA GLY A 31 -1.43 -17.47 -11.22
C GLY A 31 -0.88 -17.94 -9.88
N LEU A 32 -0.47 -17.00 -9.01
CA LEU A 32 -0.05 -17.33 -7.65
C LEU A 32 -1.19 -17.92 -6.82
N MET A 33 -2.39 -17.35 -6.95
CA MET A 33 -3.58 -17.84 -6.26
C MET A 33 -3.99 -19.27 -6.64
N ALA A 34 -3.69 -19.71 -7.86
CA ALA A 34 -3.96 -21.07 -8.31
C ALA A 34 -3.15 -22.14 -7.54
N LEU A 35 -2.09 -21.73 -6.85
CA LEU A 35 -1.28 -22.58 -5.98
C LEU A 35 -1.84 -22.70 -4.55
N GLU A 36 -2.96 -22.02 -4.25
CA GLU A 36 -3.60 -21.96 -2.92
C GLU A 36 -2.61 -21.60 -1.78
N PRO A 37 -1.83 -20.53 -1.92
CA PRO A 37 -0.78 -20.19 -0.97
C PRO A 37 -1.34 -19.65 0.34
N ALA A 38 -0.69 -19.96 1.47
CA ALA A 38 -0.96 -19.32 2.75
C ALA A 38 -0.37 -17.90 2.84
N CYS A 39 0.67 -17.60 2.04
CA CYS A 39 1.35 -16.31 2.00
C CYS A 39 1.80 -15.98 0.57
N ILE A 40 1.65 -14.71 0.19
CA ILE A 40 2.11 -14.16 -1.08
C ILE A 40 3.08 -13.01 -0.80
N VAL A 41 4.23 -13.02 -1.46
CA VAL A 41 5.19 -11.91 -1.43
C VAL A 41 5.09 -11.17 -2.77
N LEU A 42 4.84 -9.88 -2.73
CA LEU A 42 4.74 -8.99 -3.88
C LEU A 42 5.83 -7.92 -3.77
N ASP A 43 6.77 -7.94 -4.69
CA ASP A 43 7.88 -6.99 -4.74
C ASP A 43 7.59 -5.93 -5.81
N GLU A 44 7.34 -4.71 -5.36
CA GLU A 44 6.97 -3.55 -6.17
C GLU A 44 5.91 -3.83 -7.26
N PRO A 45 4.78 -4.48 -6.96
CA PRO A 45 3.87 -4.98 -7.97
C PRO A 45 3.18 -3.88 -8.79
N THR A 46 3.34 -2.63 -8.40
CA THR A 46 2.67 -1.47 -9.02
C THR A 46 3.63 -0.48 -9.67
N ALA A 47 4.94 -0.76 -9.67
CA ALA A 47 5.97 0.18 -10.12
C ALA A 47 5.76 0.69 -11.57
N MET A 48 5.20 -0.16 -12.46
CA MET A 48 4.97 0.14 -13.87
C MET A 48 3.50 0.51 -14.18
N LEU A 49 2.70 0.82 -13.15
CA LEU A 49 1.28 1.11 -13.31
C LEU A 49 0.98 2.60 -13.13
N ASP A 50 -0.05 3.05 -13.83
CA ASP A 50 -0.67 4.34 -13.61
C ASP A 50 -1.38 4.40 -12.25
N PRO A 51 -1.76 5.58 -11.75
CA PRO A 51 -2.40 5.73 -10.44
C PRO A 51 -3.68 4.89 -10.27
N GLN A 52 -4.46 4.71 -11.34
CA GLN A 52 -5.67 3.91 -11.30
C GLN A 52 -5.34 2.42 -11.18
N GLY A 53 -4.40 1.92 -11.98
CA GLY A 53 -3.93 0.54 -11.91
C GLY A 53 -3.34 0.18 -10.55
N ARG A 54 -2.62 1.11 -9.91
CA ARG A 54 -2.12 0.92 -8.52
C ARG A 54 -3.25 0.71 -7.53
N LYS A 55 -4.28 1.58 -7.56
CA LYS A 55 -5.46 1.44 -6.68
C LYS A 55 -6.17 0.10 -6.87
N GLU A 56 -6.28 -0.36 -8.12
CA GLU A 56 -6.92 -1.64 -8.44
C GLU A 56 -6.11 -2.83 -7.88
N ILE A 57 -4.77 -2.81 -8.00
CA ILE A 57 -3.92 -3.87 -7.43
C ILE A 57 -3.99 -3.87 -5.90
N VAL A 58 -3.86 -2.71 -5.25
CA VAL A 58 -3.97 -2.61 -3.79
C VAL A 58 -5.33 -3.11 -3.29
N SER A 59 -6.41 -2.73 -3.97
CA SER A 59 -7.77 -3.23 -3.65
C SER A 59 -7.88 -4.74 -3.82
N THR A 60 -7.37 -5.29 -4.92
CA THR A 60 -7.36 -6.73 -5.19
C THR A 60 -6.61 -7.49 -4.08
N VAL A 61 -5.40 -7.04 -3.74
CA VAL A 61 -4.56 -7.65 -2.71
C VAL A 61 -5.25 -7.61 -1.33
N LYS A 62 -5.90 -6.48 -1.02
CA LYS A 62 -6.65 -6.30 0.22
C LYS A 62 -7.86 -7.26 0.32
N SER A 63 -8.59 -7.45 -0.78
CA SER A 63 -9.68 -8.43 -0.84
C SER A 63 -9.17 -9.86 -0.67
N LEU A 64 -8.04 -10.21 -1.28
CA LEU A 64 -7.43 -11.54 -1.12
C LEU A 64 -7.03 -11.81 0.35
N ASN A 65 -6.45 -10.83 1.02
CA ASN A 65 -6.14 -10.96 2.44
C ASN A 65 -7.42 -11.13 3.27
N LYS A 66 -8.39 -10.22 3.10
CA LYS A 66 -9.60 -10.17 3.92
C LYS A 66 -10.54 -11.35 3.66
N ASP A 67 -10.79 -11.69 2.39
CA ASP A 67 -11.82 -12.63 2.00
C ASP A 67 -11.30 -14.08 1.93
N LYS A 68 -9.98 -14.24 1.73
CA LYS A 68 -9.33 -15.55 1.61
C LYS A 68 -8.38 -15.88 2.77
N GLY A 69 -8.14 -14.94 3.66
CA GLY A 69 -7.22 -15.14 4.80
C GLY A 69 -5.75 -15.32 4.40
N ILE A 70 -5.36 -14.91 3.19
CA ILE A 70 -3.99 -15.05 2.70
C ILE A 70 -3.13 -13.96 3.33
N THR A 71 -2.00 -14.34 3.89
CA THR A 71 -0.99 -13.37 4.35
C THR A 71 -0.32 -12.72 3.14
N ILE A 72 -0.29 -11.39 3.13
CA ILE A 72 0.36 -10.63 2.06
C ILE A 72 1.58 -9.90 2.62
N VAL A 73 2.75 -10.15 2.05
CA VAL A 73 3.96 -9.34 2.23
C VAL A 73 4.09 -8.46 1.01
N TYR A 74 3.91 -7.16 1.18
CA TYR A 74 3.88 -6.18 0.10
C TYR A 74 5.05 -5.23 0.24
N ILE A 75 5.99 -5.28 -0.71
CA ILE A 75 7.17 -4.42 -0.73
C ILE A 75 6.87 -3.26 -1.68
N THR A 76 7.01 -2.04 -1.18
CA THR A 76 6.76 -0.82 -1.95
C THR A 76 7.53 0.37 -1.39
N HIS A 77 7.79 1.34 -2.25
CA HIS A 77 8.26 2.67 -1.87
C HIS A 77 7.13 3.73 -1.97
N TYR A 78 5.91 3.33 -2.31
CA TYR A 78 4.75 4.23 -2.35
C TYR A 78 4.03 4.24 -1.01
N MET A 79 4.10 5.36 -0.30
CA MET A 79 3.52 5.49 1.05
C MET A 79 2.00 5.30 1.06
N THR A 80 1.31 5.73 -0.01
CA THR A 80 -0.14 5.52 -0.16
C THR A 80 -0.56 4.05 -0.19
N GLU A 81 0.30 3.16 -0.67
CA GLU A 81 0.07 1.72 -0.67
C GLU A 81 0.30 1.13 0.73
N ALA A 82 1.35 1.58 1.40
CA ALA A 82 1.68 1.15 2.76
C ALA A 82 0.63 1.60 3.80
N LEU A 83 -0.11 2.70 3.54
CA LEU A 83 -1.26 3.10 4.36
C LEU A 83 -2.39 2.05 4.39
N ALA A 84 -2.48 1.21 3.37
CA ALA A 84 -3.50 0.17 3.27
C ALA A 84 -3.17 -1.12 4.07
N ALA A 85 -1.95 -1.24 4.60
CA ALA A 85 -1.48 -2.41 5.34
C ALA A 85 -1.98 -2.43 6.80
N ASP A 86 -2.06 -3.62 7.38
CA ASP A 86 -2.30 -3.78 8.83
C ASP A 86 -1.04 -3.47 9.64
N ARG A 87 0.13 -3.73 9.05
CA ARG A 87 1.44 -3.58 9.67
C ARG A 87 2.46 -3.10 8.65
N VAL A 88 3.27 -2.14 9.03
CA VAL A 88 4.37 -1.60 8.23
C VAL A 88 5.70 -1.95 8.88
N VAL A 89 6.65 -2.41 8.07
CA VAL A 89 8.03 -2.68 8.47
C VAL A 89 8.93 -1.75 7.67
N VAL A 90 9.67 -0.89 8.35
CA VAL A 90 10.64 0.02 7.73
C VAL A 90 12.02 -0.60 7.79
N MET A 91 12.65 -0.72 6.62
CA MET A 91 13.98 -1.30 6.48
C MET A 91 14.99 -0.26 6.01
N GLU A 92 16.19 -0.32 6.54
CA GLU A 92 17.34 0.47 6.11
C GLU A 92 18.59 -0.41 6.09
N LYS A 93 19.29 -0.46 4.95
CA LYS A 93 20.57 -1.19 4.78
C LYS A 93 20.49 -2.66 5.26
N GLY A 94 19.38 -3.35 4.97
CA GLY A 94 19.16 -4.74 5.33
C GLY A 94 18.70 -4.98 6.78
N HIS A 95 18.47 -3.95 7.58
CA HIS A 95 18.02 -4.04 8.96
C HIS A 95 16.63 -3.44 9.14
N ILE A 96 15.84 -4.04 10.03
CA ILE A 96 14.57 -3.44 10.47
C ILE A 96 14.89 -2.27 11.39
N ARG A 97 14.45 -1.07 11.01
CA ARG A 97 14.60 0.15 11.83
C ARG A 97 13.50 0.26 12.86
N PHE A 98 12.27 0.14 12.41
CA PHE A 98 11.08 0.08 13.27
C PHE A 98 9.92 -0.57 12.51
N MET A 99 8.92 -0.99 13.25
CA MET A 99 7.68 -1.55 12.71
C MET A 99 6.49 -1.16 13.58
N GLY A 100 5.31 -1.18 13.01
CA GLY A 100 4.06 -0.88 13.73
C GLY A 100 2.88 -0.80 12.78
N THR A 101 1.77 -0.30 13.27
CA THR A 101 0.64 0.11 12.44
C THR A 101 1.04 1.28 11.52
N PRO A 102 0.33 1.54 10.41
CA PRO A 102 0.58 2.73 9.59
C PRO A 102 0.63 4.02 10.42
N LYS A 103 -0.27 4.20 11.39
CA LYS A 103 -0.28 5.37 12.27
C LYS A 103 0.99 5.51 13.10
N GLU A 104 1.45 4.43 13.71
CA GLU A 104 2.69 4.43 14.51
C GLU A 104 3.93 4.70 13.67
N VAL A 105 3.98 4.17 12.46
CA VAL A 105 5.13 4.34 11.55
C VAL A 105 5.14 5.73 10.93
N PHE A 106 4.04 6.16 10.32
CA PHE A 106 3.99 7.42 9.58
C PHE A 106 3.86 8.67 10.44
N SER A 107 3.57 8.53 11.75
CA SER A 107 3.73 9.64 12.71
C SER A 107 5.19 10.02 12.98
N ARG A 108 6.16 9.17 12.58
CA ARG A 108 7.62 9.40 12.75
C ARG A 108 8.22 10.09 11.54
N VAL A 109 7.62 11.20 11.09
CA VAL A 109 8.01 11.91 9.86
C VAL A 109 9.51 12.20 9.82
N ASP A 110 10.06 12.82 10.88
CA ASP A 110 11.48 13.21 10.93
C ASP A 110 12.44 11.99 10.90
N GLU A 111 12.02 10.84 11.43
CA GLU A 111 12.82 9.61 11.41
C GLU A 111 12.82 8.97 10.00
N LEU A 112 11.66 8.98 9.31
CA LEU A 112 11.55 8.51 7.94
C LEU A 112 12.42 9.37 7.00
N GLU A 113 12.33 10.69 7.10
CA GLU A 113 13.12 11.61 6.26
C GLU A 113 14.63 11.45 6.48
N LYS A 114 15.09 11.22 7.71
CA LYS A 114 16.53 10.96 8.01
C LYS A 114 17.09 9.73 7.30
N ILE A 115 16.25 8.75 6.99
CA ILE A 115 16.67 7.54 6.28
C ILE A 115 16.31 7.57 4.78
N GLY A 116 15.88 8.74 4.28
CA GLY A 116 15.56 8.97 2.87
C GLY A 116 14.22 8.41 2.43
N LEU A 117 13.31 8.10 3.35
CA LEU A 117 11.95 7.68 3.05
C LEU A 117 10.97 8.86 3.17
N GLU A 118 10.00 8.90 2.29
CA GLU A 118 8.92 9.87 2.39
C GLU A 118 7.86 9.40 3.39
N ALA A 119 7.22 10.36 4.09
CA ALA A 119 5.99 10.13 4.81
C ALA A 119 4.80 10.55 3.94
N PRO A 120 3.56 10.07 4.22
CA PRO A 120 2.35 10.58 3.58
C PRO A 120 2.26 12.10 3.68
N LEU A 121 1.75 12.75 2.62
CA LEU A 121 1.69 14.22 2.54
C LEU A 121 0.95 14.82 3.75
N ALA A 122 -0.19 14.24 4.12
CA ALA A 122 -0.95 14.69 5.28
C ALA A 122 -0.14 14.63 6.58
N ALA A 123 0.66 13.56 6.78
CA ALA A 123 1.52 13.43 7.95
C ALA A 123 2.63 14.50 7.98
N LYS A 124 3.24 14.78 6.81
CA LYS A 124 4.26 15.85 6.66
C LYS A 124 3.66 17.22 6.98
N VAL A 125 2.53 17.57 6.37
CA VAL A 125 1.83 18.84 6.61
C VAL A 125 1.43 18.96 8.08
N ALA A 126 0.83 17.94 8.67
CA ALA A 126 0.46 17.95 10.09
C ALA A 126 1.69 18.12 11.01
N SER A 127 2.84 17.53 10.64
CA SER A 127 4.09 17.70 11.38
C SER A 127 4.58 19.13 11.33
N GLU A 128 4.60 19.77 10.16
CA GLU A 128 5.03 21.17 10.00
C GLU A 128 4.09 22.17 10.70
N LEU A 129 2.78 21.93 10.63
CA LEU A 129 1.80 22.75 11.35
C LEU A 129 1.99 22.65 12.87
N ARG A 130 2.31 21.46 13.41
CA ARG A 130 2.64 21.29 14.82
C ARG A 130 3.93 22.04 15.22
N LYS A 131 4.97 22.01 14.39
CA LYS A 131 6.21 22.77 14.58
C LYS A 131 5.95 24.28 14.58
N SER A 132 4.94 24.73 13.83
CA SER A 132 4.49 26.14 13.81
C SER A 132 3.54 26.50 14.96
N GLY A 133 3.29 25.58 15.92
CA GLY A 133 2.50 25.85 17.12
C GLY A 133 1.01 25.50 17.01
N ILE A 134 0.55 24.95 15.88
CA ILE A 134 -0.85 24.51 15.72
C ILE A 134 -1.03 23.16 16.44
N LYS A 135 -2.04 23.08 17.28
CA LYS A 135 -2.35 21.86 18.04
C LYS A 135 -3.07 20.84 17.15
N LEU A 136 -2.34 19.85 16.69
CA LEU A 136 -2.85 18.73 15.89
C LEU A 136 -2.43 17.39 16.51
N ALA A 137 -3.28 16.37 16.36
CA ALA A 137 -2.95 15.00 16.76
C ALA A 137 -1.70 14.49 16.02
N LYS A 138 -0.93 13.61 16.67
CA LYS A 138 0.30 13.07 16.05
C LYS A 138 0.04 12.00 15.01
N ASP A 139 -1.11 11.35 15.08
CA ASP A 139 -1.51 10.19 14.29
C ASP A 139 -2.31 10.54 13.02
N ILE A 140 -2.29 11.79 12.60
CA ILE A 140 -2.84 12.24 11.31
C ILE A 140 -1.92 11.75 10.20
N ILE A 141 -2.42 10.85 9.35
CA ILE A 141 -1.66 10.24 8.25
C ILE A 141 -2.39 10.24 6.91
N THR A 142 -3.70 10.61 6.90
CA THR A 142 -4.50 10.71 5.67
C THR A 142 -5.00 12.13 5.45
N ASP A 143 -5.32 12.45 4.19
CA ASP A 143 -5.81 13.76 3.79
C ASP A 143 -7.15 14.08 4.45
N GLU A 144 -8.02 13.05 4.61
CA GLU A 144 -9.31 13.19 5.27
C GLU A 144 -9.16 13.52 6.76
N GLU A 145 -8.23 12.84 7.46
CA GLU A 145 -7.93 13.11 8.88
C GLU A 145 -7.39 14.54 9.06
N LEU A 146 -6.52 14.98 8.14
CA LEU A 146 -5.96 16.34 8.18
C LEU A 146 -7.05 17.39 7.93
N ALA A 147 -7.86 17.22 6.91
CA ALA A 147 -8.96 18.14 6.60
C ALA A 147 -9.94 18.25 7.78
N GLN A 148 -10.32 17.11 8.38
CA GLN A 148 -11.19 17.09 9.55
C GLN A 148 -10.60 17.83 10.75
N ALA A 149 -9.28 17.67 10.98
CA ALA A 149 -8.61 18.33 12.11
C ALA A 149 -8.41 19.84 11.92
N LEU A 150 -8.39 20.34 10.69
CA LEU A 150 -8.26 21.76 10.37
C LEU A 150 -9.60 22.49 10.29
N CYS A 151 -10.72 21.78 10.08
CA CYS A 151 -12.06 22.34 9.98
C CYS A 151 -12.83 22.36 11.32
N GLN A 152 -12.18 21.96 12.42
CA GLN A 152 -12.71 22.05 13.79
C GLN A 152 -12.21 23.33 14.47
#